data_01f168a3a32d2483eb691b5c95fda8ca
#
_entry.id   01f168a3a32d2483eb691b5c95fda8ca
#
_cell.length_a   1.000
_cell.length_b   1.000
_cell.length_c   1.000
_cell.angle_alpha   90.00
_cell.angle_beta   90.00
_cell.angle_gamma   90.00
#
_symmetry.space_group_name_H-M   'P 1'
#
loop_
_entity.id
_entity.type
_entity.pdbx_description
1 polymer ?
#
loop_
_entity_poly.entity_id
_entity_poly.type
_entity_poly.pdbx_seq_one_letter_code
_entity_poly.pdbx_strand_id
1 'polypeptide(L)'
;KMKAFVGIIIFMGIVKLPRINLYWSNDVLLHQEPVSSLMSQTRFRQIWRYFHLADNSTAPPRDHQDFDKIYRVRKYLELIKARSQALYRLSCELSIDETMVPHKGRLSYKQYIKNKPIKWGIKLWVLCEAKTGYVNKFQVYLGKEGNAAEQNLARRVVHDLTQHVQHKYHQIYMDNFYSEPELFLQLQENDILACGTVRQNRKSFPKEIVLTKQMEKNMNRGDYLWCCHGNLVAMAWYDRRPVYLISTIHPPASVPPASVQRASRRGPREDIPCPPAQVDYQKFMGGVDLSDQICSTFSIIRKSRKAWKKLFYYGLEVSLLNSYIIYKQVADKPTEFLLYRLAIVRHLTEGKCFRQRPGRPSTRPLAEMDIRRLNGQYHSIAIEEVRRNC
;
A
#
# COMPACT_ATOMS: atom_id res chain seq x y z
N LYS A 1 -11.47 -14.37 -20.11
CA LYS A 1 -11.78 -14.93 -18.76
C LYS A 1 -10.93 -14.30 -17.65
N MET A 2 -9.58 -14.13 -17.83
CA MET A 2 -8.70 -13.50 -16.80
C MET A 2 -9.06 -12.03 -16.57
N LYS A 3 -9.31 -11.22 -17.61
CA LYS A 3 -9.76 -9.83 -17.44
C LYS A 3 -11.03 -9.74 -16.56
N ALA A 4 -12.05 -10.58 -16.82
CA ALA A 4 -13.27 -10.62 -16.01
C ALA A 4 -12.98 -11.06 -14.55
N PHE A 5 -12.08 -12.04 -14.34
CA PHE A 5 -11.67 -12.45 -13.00
C PHE A 5 -11.02 -11.29 -12.22
N VAL A 6 -10.12 -10.53 -12.85
CA VAL A 6 -9.51 -9.33 -12.26
C VAL A 6 -10.56 -8.25 -12.00
N GLY A 7 -11.48 -8.00 -12.96
CA GLY A 7 -12.60 -7.08 -12.77
C GLY A 7 -13.48 -7.44 -11.57
N ILE A 8 -13.81 -8.73 -11.39
CA ILE A 8 -14.54 -9.21 -10.21
C ILE A 8 -13.76 -8.93 -8.92
N ILE A 9 -12.44 -9.15 -8.90
CA ILE A 9 -11.61 -8.85 -7.71
C ILE A 9 -11.66 -7.35 -7.39
N ILE A 10 -11.55 -6.47 -8.39
CA ILE A 10 -11.62 -5.02 -8.18
C ILE A 10 -13.02 -4.62 -7.68
N PHE A 11 -14.08 -5.16 -8.27
CA PHE A 11 -15.46 -4.94 -7.82
C PHE A 11 -15.68 -5.38 -6.36
N MET A 12 -15.11 -6.51 -5.99
CA MET A 12 -15.14 -7.00 -4.60
C MET A 12 -14.42 -6.09 -3.60
N GLY A 13 -13.55 -5.20 -4.02
CA GLY A 13 -12.97 -4.15 -3.19
C GLY A 13 -13.94 -2.99 -2.95
N ILE A 14 -14.80 -2.71 -3.92
CA ILE A 14 -15.84 -1.67 -3.84
C ILE A 14 -17.01 -2.17 -2.97
N VAL A 15 -17.56 -3.32 -3.31
CA VAL A 15 -18.64 -3.98 -2.55
C VAL A 15 -18.05 -5.09 -1.70
N LYS A 16 -17.87 -4.82 -0.41
CA LYS A 16 -17.20 -5.74 0.52
C LYS A 16 -18.20 -6.66 1.22
N LEU A 17 -18.35 -7.89 0.74
CA LEU A 17 -19.09 -8.92 1.47
C LEU A 17 -18.14 -9.74 2.36
N PRO A 18 -18.59 -10.23 3.54
CA PRO A 18 -17.76 -10.94 4.52
C PRO A 18 -17.20 -12.27 4.02
N ARG A 19 -17.88 -12.92 3.06
CA ARG A 19 -17.44 -14.18 2.45
C ARG A 19 -17.57 -14.11 0.93
N ILE A 20 -16.62 -14.72 0.22
CA ILE A 20 -16.60 -14.73 -1.27
C ILE A 20 -17.83 -15.43 -1.87
N ASN A 21 -18.35 -16.47 -1.24
CA ASN A 21 -19.52 -17.18 -1.77
C ASN A 21 -20.81 -16.35 -1.78
N LEU A 22 -20.90 -15.34 -0.93
CA LEU A 22 -22.09 -14.50 -0.81
C LEU A 22 -22.37 -13.66 -2.07
N TYR A 23 -21.36 -13.35 -2.88
CA TYR A 23 -21.57 -12.67 -4.17
C TYR A 23 -22.44 -13.47 -5.15
N TRP A 24 -22.61 -14.76 -4.92
CA TRP A 24 -23.47 -15.68 -5.69
C TRP A 24 -24.61 -16.23 -4.82
N SER A 25 -24.96 -15.59 -3.72
CA SER A 25 -26.06 -16.01 -2.85
C SER A 25 -27.40 -15.99 -3.61
N ASN A 26 -28.33 -16.83 -3.20
CA ASN A 26 -29.72 -16.73 -3.63
C ASN A 26 -30.51 -15.67 -2.82
N ASP A 27 -29.94 -15.20 -1.71
CA ASP A 27 -30.49 -14.13 -0.89
C ASP A 27 -30.34 -12.79 -1.63
N VAL A 28 -31.46 -12.08 -1.81
CA VAL A 28 -31.56 -10.82 -2.55
C VAL A 28 -30.66 -9.73 -1.94
N LEU A 29 -30.49 -9.71 -0.62
CA LEU A 29 -29.66 -8.71 0.08
C LEU A 29 -28.17 -8.91 -0.12
N LEU A 30 -27.74 -10.14 -0.43
CA LEU A 30 -26.33 -10.52 -0.57
C LEU A 30 -25.92 -10.76 -2.02
N HIS A 31 -26.87 -11.08 -2.89
CA HIS A 31 -26.63 -11.36 -4.30
C HIS A 31 -26.00 -10.18 -5.02
N GLN A 32 -24.98 -10.45 -5.83
CA GLN A 32 -24.33 -9.42 -6.64
C GLN A 32 -24.42 -9.80 -8.12
N GLU A 33 -25.45 -9.33 -8.81
CA GLU A 33 -25.66 -9.58 -10.25
C GLU A 33 -24.44 -9.21 -11.10
N PRO A 34 -23.71 -8.08 -10.84
CA PRO A 34 -22.50 -7.76 -11.59
C PRO A 34 -21.40 -8.83 -11.51
N VAL A 35 -21.45 -9.71 -10.52
CA VAL A 35 -20.49 -10.82 -10.34
C VAL A 35 -21.05 -12.13 -10.87
N SER A 36 -22.29 -12.44 -10.51
CA SER A 36 -22.92 -13.73 -10.84
C SER A 36 -23.19 -13.89 -12.33
N SER A 37 -23.51 -12.80 -13.04
CA SER A 37 -23.69 -12.79 -14.49
C SER A 37 -22.39 -12.99 -15.26
N LEU A 38 -21.27 -12.49 -14.75
CA LEU A 38 -19.96 -12.58 -15.43
C LEU A 38 -19.35 -13.99 -15.32
N MET A 39 -19.50 -14.64 -14.17
CA MET A 39 -18.84 -15.92 -13.92
C MET A 39 -19.56 -16.71 -12.84
N SER A 40 -19.66 -18.05 -13.00
CA SER A 40 -20.19 -18.90 -11.92
C SER A 40 -19.20 -18.97 -10.75
N GLN A 41 -19.72 -19.18 -9.54
CA GLN A 41 -18.91 -19.35 -8.33
C GLN A 41 -17.86 -20.45 -8.48
N THR A 42 -18.25 -21.59 -9.05
CA THR A 42 -17.35 -22.73 -9.30
C THR A 42 -16.19 -22.31 -10.20
N ARG A 43 -16.49 -21.59 -11.30
CA ARG A 43 -15.43 -21.14 -12.22
C ARG A 43 -14.52 -20.13 -11.59
N PHE A 44 -15.03 -19.16 -10.82
CA PHE A 44 -14.23 -18.21 -10.06
C PHE A 44 -13.30 -18.93 -9.08
N ARG A 45 -13.81 -19.92 -8.33
CA ARG A 45 -13.01 -20.71 -7.39
C ARG A 45 -11.94 -21.56 -8.09
N GLN A 46 -12.24 -22.12 -9.26
CA GLN A 46 -11.24 -22.85 -10.06
C GLN A 46 -10.10 -21.93 -10.48
N ILE A 47 -10.41 -20.77 -11.09
CA ILE A 47 -9.38 -19.78 -11.46
C ILE A 47 -8.58 -19.39 -10.21
N TRP A 48 -9.26 -19.03 -9.12
CA TRP A 48 -8.62 -18.64 -7.87
C TRP A 48 -7.69 -19.71 -7.30
N ARG A 49 -8.05 -20.99 -7.40
CA ARG A 49 -7.26 -22.13 -6.91
C ARG A 49 -5.99 -22.31 -7.73
N TYR A 50 -6.12 -22.26 -9.05
CA TYR A 50 -5.03 -22.54 -9.99
C TYR A 50 -4.26 -21.28 -10.44
N PHE A 51 -4.71 -20.09 -10.02
CA PHE A 51 -4.02 -18.85 -10.33
C PHE A 51 -2.59 -18.84 -9.76
N HIS A 52 -1.62 -18.58 -10.63
CA HIS A 52 -0.19 -18.45 -10.33
C HIS A 52 0.43 -17.38 -11.22
N LEU A 53 1.57 -16.82 -10.80
CA LEU A 53 2.30 -15.74 -11.49
C LEU A 53 3.71 -16.18 -11.89
N ALA A 54 4.14 -17.36 -11.46
CA ALA A 54 5.41 -17.98 -11.81
C ALA A 54 5.23 -19.48 -11.93
N ASP A 55 6.08 -20.12 -12.73
CA ASP A 55 6.16 -21.56 -12.78
C ASP A 55 6.87 -22.08 -11.51
N ASN A 56 6.16 -22.88 -10.72
CA ASN A 56 6.72 -23.43 -9.48
C ASN A 56 7.70 -24.59 -9.72
N SER A 57 7.70 -25.19 -10.90
CA SER A 57 8.63 -26.27 -11.24
C SER A 57 10.06 -25.80 -11.40
N THR A 58 10.22 -24.50 -11.74
CA THR A 58 11.54 -23.85 -11.90
C THR A 58 11.98 -23.07 -10.66
N ALA A 59 11.24 -23.19 -9.55
CA ALA A 59 11.58 -22.47 -8.32
C ALA A 59 12.80 -23.11 -7.63
N PRO A 60 13.88 -22.34 -7.32
CA PRO A 60 15.02 -22.88 -6.59
C PRO A 60 14.60 -23.44 -5.22
N PRO A 61 15.14 -24.58 -4.79
CA PRO A 61 14.88 -25.14 -3.47
C PRO A 61 15.47 -24.23 -2.37
N ARG A 62 15.08 -24.46 -1.11
CA ARG A 62 15.41 -23.55 0.00
C ARG A 62 16.90 -23.44 0.33
N ASP A 63 17.64 -24.47 0.06
CA ASP A 63 19.09 -24.61 0.26
C ASP A 63 19.92 -24.10 -0.91
N HIS A 64 19.27 -23.74 -2.01
CA HIS A 64 19.94 -23.18 -3.18
C HIS A 64 20.28 -21.70 -2.96
N GLN A 65 21.45 -21.24 -3.43
CA GLN A 65 21.93 -19.86 -3.31
C GLN A 65 20.93 -18.83 -3.91
N ASP A 66 20.23 -19.19 -4.98
CA ASP A 66 19.25 -18.34 -5.66
C ASP A 66 17.84 -18.48 -5.07
N PHE A 67 17.70 -19.04 -3.86
CA PHE A 67 16.40 -19.16 -3.20
C PHE A 67 15.75 -17.81 -2.94
N ASP A 68 14.57 -17.57 -3.53
CA ASP A 68 13.79 -16.35 -3.33
C ASP A 68 12.50 -16.60 -2.56
N LYS A 69 12.37 -16.03 -1.36
CA LYS A 69 11.17 -16.15 -0.49
C LYS A 69 9.89 -15.68 -1.16
N ILE A 70 9.97 -14.80 -2.17
CA ILE A 70 8.83 -14.27 -2.93
C ILE A 70 8.85 -14.64 -4.42
N TYR A 71 9.59 -15.69 -4.79
CA TYR A 71 9.70 -16.19 -6.16
C TYR A 71 8.36 -16.19 -6.93
N ARG A 72 7.30 -16.68 -6.29
CA ARG A 72 5.95 -16.80 -6.87
C ARG A 72 5.33 -15.49 -7.34
N VAL A 73 5.84 -14.36 -6.90
CA VAL A 73 5.29 -13.03 -7.20
C VAL A 73 6.36 -12.01 -7.61
N ARG A 74 7.65 -12.39 -7.56
CA ARG A 74 8.79 -11.51 -7.85
C ARG A 74 8.65 -10.81 -9.20
N LYS A 75 8.56 -11.57 -10.29
CA LYS A 75 8.47 -11.04 -11.66
C LYS A 75 7.29 -10.08 -11.84
N TYR A 76 6.17 -10.37 -11.18
CA TYR A 76 5.00 -9.49 -11.21
C TYR A 76 5.28 -8.15 -10.50
N LEU A 77 5.89 -8.19 -9.32
CA LEU A 77 6.22 -6.96 -8.57
C LEU A 77 7.26 -6.13 -9.31
N GLU A 78 8.27 -6.76 -9.91
CA GLU A 78 9.27 -6.06 -10.75
C GLU A 78 8.59 -5.38 -11.96
N LEU A 79 7.64 -6.06 -12.62
CA LEU A 79 6.87 -5.46 -13.71
C LEU A 79 6.10 -4.21 -13.25
N ILE A 80 5.45 -4.27 -12.09
CA ILE A 80 4.72 -3.11 -11.54
C ILE A 80 5.69 -1.95 -11.27
N LYS A 81 6.84 -2.21 -10.63
CA LYS A 81 7.87 -1.18 -10.38
C LYS A 81 8.36 -0.54 -11.67
N ALA A 82 8.75 -1.37 -12.66
CA ALA A 82 9.24 -0.88 -13.94
C ALA A 82 8.19 0.00 -14.67
N ARG A 83 6.92 -0.41 -14.64
CA ARG A 83 5.83 0.37 -15.22
C ARG A 83 5.56 1.66 -14.46
N SER A 84 5.58 1.62 -13.13
CA SER A 84 5.44 2.83 -12.30
C SER A 84 6.53 3.87 -12.61
N GLN A 85 7.76 3.43 -12.82
CA GLN A 85 8.87 4.32 -13.17
C GLN A 85 8.78 4.87 -14.60
N ALA A 86 8.33 4.04 -15.56
CA ALA A 86 8.30 4.41 -16.98
C ALA A 86 7.13 5.33 -17.37
N LEU A 87 5.99 5.24 -16.65
CA LEU A 87 4.75 5.91 -17.05
C LEU A 87 4.52 7.27 -16.39
N TYR A 88 5.36 7.66 -15.43
CA TYR A 88 5.14 8.88 -14.66
C TYR A 88 6.43 9.61 -14.36
N ARG A 89 6.46 10.90 -14.65
CA ARG A 89 7.55 11.79 -14.27
C ARG A 89 7.28 12.35 -12.87
N LEU A 90 8.13 11.99 -11.90
CA LEU A 90 8.03 12.45 -10.53
C LEU A 90 8.21 13.98 -10.43
N SER A 91 7.51 14.62 -9.51
CA SER A 91 7.79 15.98 -9.06
C SER A 91 9.07 16.03 -8.22
N CYS A 92 9.44 17.22 -7.78
CA CYS A 92 10.66 17.43 -6.98
C CYS A 92 10.61 16.69 -5.64
N GLU A 93 9.47 16.76 -4.95
CA GLU A 93 9.32 16.29 -3.57
C GLU A 93 8.85 14.84 -3.50
N LEU A 94 9.65 14.01 -2.86
CA LEU A 94 9.44 12.58 -2.67
C LEU A 94 9.43 12.23 -1.18
N SER A 95 8.76 11.15 -0.81
CA SER A 95 8.77 10.62 0.56
C SER A 95 9.14 9.14 0.60
N ILE A 96 9.89 8.75 1.62
CA ILE A 96 10.21 7.35 1.92
C ILE A 96 9.64 6.99 3.29
N ASP A 97 8.80 5.94 3.31
CA ASP A 97 8.28 5.36 4.55
C ASP A 97 7.95 3.87 4.38
N GLU A 98 7.49 3.23 5.43
CA GLU A 98 7.02 1.85 5.35
C GLU A 98 5.50 1.73 5.25
N THR A 99 5.06 0.75 4.43
CA THR A 99 3.68 0.27 4.39
C THR A 99 3.55 -1.17 4.86
N MET A 100 2.36 -1.54 5.32
CA MET A 100 2.07 -2.87 5.85
C MET A 100 0.97 -3.58 5.07
N VAL A 101 1.30 -4.69 4.43
CA VAL A 101 0.31 -5.57 3.78
C VAL A 101 -0.18 -6.60 4.79
N PRO A 102 -1.49 -6.60 5.16
CA PRO A 102 -2.00 -7.41 6.27
C PRO A 102 -1.86 -8.92 6.01
N HIS A 103 -1.15 -9.62 6.90
CA HIS A 103 -0.98 -11.08 6.86
C HIS A 103 -0.88 -11.66 8.27
N LYS A 104 -1.80 -12.56 8.64
CA LYS A 104 -1.82 -13.22 9.96
C LYS A 104 -1.25 -14.64 9.93
N GLY A 105 -1.02 -15.21 8.73
CA GLY A 105 -0.50 -16.58 8.56
C GLY A 105 0.94 -16.77 9.06
N ARG A 106 1.42 -18.01 9.04
CA ARG A 106 2.84 -18.33 9.28
C ARG A 106 3.68 -17.83 8.11
N LEU A 107 4.70 -17.01 8.39
CA LEU A 107 5.60 -16.43 7.39
C LEU A 107 6.89 -16.02 8.09
N SER A 108 8.05 -16.42 7.56
CA SER A 108 9.36 -16.14 8.17
C SER A 108 9.71 -14.66 8.23
N TYR A 109 9.22 -13.88 7.27
CA TYR A 109 9.44 -12.42 7.20
C TYR A 109 8.23 -11.58 7.61
N LYS A 110 7.27 -12.17 8.36
CA LYS A 110 6.15 -11.42 8.94
C LYS A 110 6.66 -10.46 10.01
N GLN A 111 6.16 -9.22 10.00
CA GLN A 111 6.54 -8.19 10.95
C GLN A 111 5.36 -7.80 11.85
N TYR A 112 5.70 -7.33 13.04
CA TYR A 112 4.80 -6.68 13.97
C TYR A 112 5.24 -5.24 14.22
N ILE A 113 4.37 -4.27 13.94
CA ILE A 113 4.60 -2.85 14.20
C ILE A 113 3.46 -2.33 15.06
N LYS A 114 3.77 -2.00 16.32
CA LYS A 114 2.77 -1.65 17.36
C LYS A 114 1.92 -0.44 16.96
N ASN A 115 2.54 0.56 16.36
CA ASN A 115 1.93 1.88 16.12
C ASN A 115 1.24 2.01 14.75
N LYS A 116 1.37 1.03 13.84
CA LYS A 116 0.66 1.06 12.55
C LYS A 116 -0.76 0.48 12.71
N PRO A 117 -1.75 0.97 11.95
CA PRO A 117 -3.12 0.42 11.96
C PRO A 117 -3.15 -1.08 11.67
N ILE A 118 -2.32 -1.55 10.74
CA ILE A 118 -2.09 -2.95 10.44
C ILE A 118 -0.88 -3.44 11.22
N LYS A 119 -1.10 -3.97 12.43
CA LYS A 119 -0.02 -4.39 13.33
C LYS A 119 0.78 -5.61 12.83
N TRP A 120 0.13 -6.56 12.15
CA TRP A 120 0.75 -7.80 11.67
C TRP A 120 0.68 -7.88 10.14
N GLY A 121 1.80 -8.00 9.49
CA GLY A 121 1.83 -8.07 8.03
C GLY A 121 3.20 -8.30 7.41
N ILE A 122 3.24 -8.10 6.11
CA ILE A 122 4.45 -8.02 5.31
C ILE A 122 4.81 -6.54 5.24
N LYS A 123 6.01 -6.20 5.68
CA LYS A 123 6.54 -4.83 5.61
C LYS A 123 7.11 -4.58 4.22
N LEU A 124 6.81 -3.43 3.66
CA LEU A 124 7.46 -2.90 2.47
C LEU A 124 8.01 -1.51 2.78
N TRP A 125 9.13 -1.17 2.19
CA TRP A 125 9.62 0.19 2.10
C TRP A 125 9.21 0.78 0.76
N VAL A 126 8.76 2.02 0.75
CA VAL A 126 8.11 2.63 -0.40
C VAL A 126 8.65 4.03 -0.63
N LEU A 127 8.92 4.34 -1.91
CA LEU A 127 9.21 5.68 -2.40
C LEU A 127 7.95 6.18 -3.14
N CYS A 128 7.38 7.26 -2.64
CA CYS A 128 6.22 7.92 -3.25
C CYS A 128 6.52 9.37 -3.63
N GLU A 129 5.80 9.88 -4.60
CA GLU A 129 5.68 11.32 -4.77
C GLU A 129 4.90 11.91 -3.59
N ALA A 130 5.45 12.94 -2.95
CA ALA A 130 4.94 13.47 -1.71
C ALA A 130 3.52 14.07 -1.83
N LYS A 131 3.22 14.73 -2.94
CA LYS A 131 1.96 15.47 -3.17
C LYS A 131 0.79 14.59 -3.56
N THR A 132 1.03 13.54 -4.33
CA THR A 132 -0.03 12.71 -4.94
C THR A 132 -0.14 11.32 -4.32
N GLY A 133 0.91 10.86 -3.64
CA GLY A 133 1.01 9.49 -3.17
C GLY A 133 1.30 8.49 -4.30
N TYR A 134 1.77 8.94 -5.49
CA TYR A 134 2.16 8.05 -6.57
C TYR A 134 3.29 7.12 -6.14
N VAL A 135 3.05 5.82 -6.15
CA VAL A 135 4.03 4.81 -5.73
C VAL A 135 5.01 4.56 -6.87
N ASN A 136 6.24 5.05 -6.74
CA ASN A 136 7.24 4.92 -7.78
C ASN A 136 8.07 3.64 -7.67
N LYS A 137 8.60 3.36 -6.47
CA LYS A 137 9.39 2.15 -6.19
C LYS A 137 9.06 1.61 -4.80
N PHE A 138 9.18 0.30 -4.63
CA PHE A 138 8.99 -0.34 -3.33
C PHE A 138 9.89 -1.58 -3.21
N GLN A 139 10.26 -1.92 -1.97
CA GLN A 139 11.03 -3.11 -1.63
C GLN A 139 10.30 -3.92 -0.56
N VAL A 140 10.13 -5.23 -0.78
CA VAL A 140 9.56 -6.14 0.22
C VAL A 140 10.64 -6.52 1.22
N TYR A 141 10.38 -6.31 2.51
CA TYR A 141 11.27 -6.81 3.57
C TYR A 141 11.14 -8.34 3.69
N LEU A 142 12.22 -9.05 3.47
CA LEU A 142 12.25 -10.52 3.46
C LEU A 142 12.78 -11.13 4.77
N GLY A 143 12.89 -10.31 5.82
CA GLY A 143 13.47 -10.74 7.10
C GLY A 143 14.99 -10.58 7.12
N LYS A 144 15.59 -10.99 8.22
CA LYS A 144 17.04 -11.01 8.39
C LYS A 144 17.67 -12.06 7.49
N GLU A 145 18.87 -11.77 7.00
CA GLU A 145 19.74 -12.74 6.38
C GLU A 145 20.71 -13.27 7.47
N GLY A 146 20.59 -14.57 7.77
CA GLY A 146 21.33 -15.17 8.89
C GLY A 146 20.75 -14.79 10.26
N ASN A 147 21.58 -14.93 11.32
CA ASN A 147 21.20 -14.68 12.70
C ASN A 147 21.47 -13.24 13.18
N ALA A 148 22.29 -12.48 12.47
CA ALA A 148 22.62 -11.09 12.83
C ALA A 148 21.61 -10.08 12.28
N ALA A 149 21.45 -8.94 12.96
CA ALA A 149 20.75 -7.80 12.40
C ALA A 149 21.60 -7.19 11.28
N GLU A 150 20.99 -6.90 10.13
CA GLU A 150 21.67 -6.20 9.04
C GLU A 150 22.14 -4.83 9.51
N GLN A 151 23.45 -4.59 9.42
CA GLN A 151 24.01 -3.27 9.69
C GLN A 151 23.67 -2.33 8.54
N ASN A 152 23.38 -1.07 8.86
CA ASN A 152 23.05 -0.02 7.87
C ASN A 152 21.84 -0.34 6.98
N LEU A 153 20.91 -1.17 7.45
CA LEU A 153 19.69 -1.55 6.72
C LEU A 153 18.94 -0.32 6.15
N ALA A 154 18.76 0.72 6.95
CA ALA A 154 18.07 1.94 6.52
C ALA A 154 18.80 2.62 5.35
N ARG A 155 20.11 2.74 5.42
CA ARG A 155 20.95 3.32 4.36
C ARG A 155 20.83 2.52 3.07
N ARG A 156 21.00 1.19 3.13
CA ARG A 156 20.85 0.32 1.96
C ARG A 156 19.48 0.46 1.31
N VAL A 157 18.40 0.50 2.12
CA VAL A 157 17.02 0.65 1.64
C VAL A 157 16.84 1.97 0.91
N VAL A 158 17.33 3.08 1.48
CA VAL A 158 17.24 4.39 0.85
C VAL A 158 17.99 4.41 -0.46
N HIS A 159 19.24 3.92 -0.50
CA HIS A 159 20.01 3.84 -1.74
C HIS A 159 19.32 2.99 -2.81
N ASP A 160 18.79 1.80 -2.46
CA ASP A 160 18.02 1.00 -3.42
C ASP A 160 16.81 1.76 -3.95
N LEU A 161 16.02 2.39 -3.08
CA LEU A 161 14.81 3.11 -3.50
C LEU A 161 15.11 4.34 -4.37
N THR A 162 16.27 4.98 -4.19
CA THR A 162 16.62 6.27 -4.85
C THR A 162 17.55 6.14 -6.05
N GLN A 163 18.14 4.97 -6.29
CA GLN A 163 19.13 4.76 -7.36
C GLN A 163 18.73 5.32 -8.73
N HIS A 164 17.45 5.18 -9.12
CA HIS A 164 16.94 5.61 -10.43
C HIS A 164 16.57 7.11 -10.50
N VAL A 165 16.60 7.81 -9.37
CA VAL A 165 16.34 9.26 -9.25
C VAL A 165 17.59 10.08 -8.96
N GLN A 166 18.79 9.46 -8.94
CA GLN A 166 20.09 10.13 -8.83
C GLN A 166 20.26 11.13 -9.99
N HIS A 167 20.97 12.22 -9.72
CA HIS A 167 21.31 13.30 -10.66
C HIS A 167 20.09 14.00 -11.28
N LYS A 168 18.97 14.08 -10.50
CA LYS A 168 17.73 14.72 -10.92
C LYS A 168 17.21 15.78 -9.95
N TYR A 169 18.00 16.12 -8.93
CA TYR A 169 17.73 17.16 -7.94
C TYR A 169 16.40 16.99 -7.19
N HIS A 170 16.03 15.74 -6.94
CA HIS A 170 14.86 15.45 -6.10
C HIS A 170 15.13 15.77 -4.63
N GLN A 171 14.07 16.10 -3.90
CA GLN A 171 14.05 16.33 -2.47
C GLN A 171 13.34 15.17 -1.77
N ILE A 172 14.01 14.49 -0.84
CA ILE A 172 13.47 13.31 -0.16
C ILE A 172 13.18 13.63 1.30
N TYR A 173 11.95 13.31 1.71
CA TYR A 173 11.47 13.46 3.09
C TYR A 173 11.33 12.08 3.72
N MET A 174 11.92 11.87 4.91
CA MET A 174 11.94 10.57 5.57
C MET A 174 11.95 10.69 7.10
N ASP A 175 11.48 9.64 7.79
CA ASP A 175 11.42 9.63 9.25
C ASP A 175 12.76 9.32 9.92
N ASN A 176 12.77 9.29 11.25
CA ASN A 176 13.96 9.07 12.06
C ASN A 176 14.55 7.64 11.96
N PHE A 177 13.85 6.69 11.33
CA PHE A 177 14.39 5.37 11.07
C PHE A 177 15.48 5.44 9.99
N TYR A 178 15.26 6.24 8.95
CA TYR A 178 16.15 6.37 7.79
C TYR A 178 17.18 7.48 7.98
N SER A 179 16.81 8.57 8.67
CA SER A 179 17.62 9.78 8.73
C SER A 179 18.90 9.59 9.54
N GLU A 180 20.03 9.83 8.89
CA GLU A 180 21.35 9.92 9.51
C GLU A 180 22.25 10.89 8.72
N PRO A 181 23.19 11.62 9.38
CA PRO A 181 24.01 12.63 8.73
C PRO A 181 24.83 12.10 7.53
N GLU A 182 25.47 10.96 7.69
CA GLU A 182 26.30 10.36 6.63
C GLU A 182 25.49 9.97 5.39
N LEU A 183 24.26 9.42 5.57
CA LEU A 183 23.37 9.13 4.45
C LEU A 183 22.99 10.39 3.69
N PHE A 184 22.71 11.50 4.40
CA PHE A 184 22.30 12.76 3.77
C PHE A 184 23.43 13.36 2.92
N LEU A 185 24.67 13.25 3.37
CA LEU A 185 25.83 13.66 2.58
C LEU A 185 26.00 12.78 1.33
N GLN A 186 25.87 11.46 1.47
CA GLN A 186 25.93 10.53 0.33
C GLN A 186 24.79 10.76 -0.69
N LEU A 187 23.59 11.12 -0.24
CA LEU A 187 22.50 11.48 -1.14
C LEU A 187 22.83 12.77 -1.89
N GLN A 188 23.39 13.76 -1.21
CA GLN A 188 23.80 15.03 -1.81
C GLN A 188 24.89 14.86 -2.89
N GLU A 189 25.84 13.94 -2.69
CA GLU A 189 26.84 13.58 -3.71
C GLU A 189 26.22 13.03 -4.99
N ASN A 190 24.98 12.51 -4.91
CA ASN A 190 24.19 12.01 -6.03
C ASN A 190 23.08 12.99 -6.47
N ASP A 191 23.23 14.28 -6.19
CA ASP A 191 22.26 15.34 -6.49
C ASP A 191 20.87 15.06 -5.95
N ILE A 192 20.76 14.44 -4.79
CA ILE A 192 19.53 14.22 -4.06
C ILE A 192 19.61 14.99 -2.74
N LEU A 193 18.69 15.92 -2.54
CA LEU A 193 18.58 16.62 -1.29
C LEU A 193 17.64 15.88 -0.34
N ALA A 194 17.83 16.05 0.96
CA ALA A 194 17.03 15.31 1.94
C ALA A 194 16.66 16.17 3.16
N CYS A 195 15.50 15.89 3.74
CA CYS A 195 15.04 16.45 5.01
C CYS A 195 14.36 15.36 5.83
N GLY A 196 14.64 15.30 7.13
CA GLY A 196 14.01 14.29 7.98
C GLY A 196 14.20 14.54 9.47
N THR A 197 13.33 13.94 10.26
CA THR A 197 13.53 13.88 11.71
C THR A 197 14.65 12.89 12.03
N VAL A 198 15.38 13.13 13.11
CA VAL A 198 16.52 12.29 13.53
C VAL A 198 16.46 12.03 15.02
N ARG A 199 17.00 10.91 15.48
CA ARG A 199 17.14 10.64 16.92
C ARG A 199 18.38 11.34 17.47
N GLN A 200 18.27 11.97 18.65
CA GLN A 200 19.39 12.66 19.32
C GLN A 200 20.64 11.78 19.55
N ASN A 201 20.46 10.46 19.63
CA ASN A 201 21.56 9.51 19.81
C ASN A 201 22.05 8.88 18.49
N ARG A 202 21.66 9.42 17.35
CA ARG A 202 22.16 8.93 16.05
C ARG A 202 23.65 9.23 15.92
N LYS A 203 24.40 8.26 15.37
CA LYS A 203 25.84 8.46 15.08
C LYS A 203 26.04 9.73 14.25
N SER A 204 27.07 10.50 14.57
CA SER A 204 27.40 11.76 13.91
C SER A 204 26.35 12.89 14.01
N PHE A 205 25.32 12.74 14.85
CA PHE A 205 24.45 13.86 15.18
C PHE A 205 25.17 14.78 16.19
N PRO A 206 25.21 16.11 15.97
CA PRO A 206 25.93 17.06 16.82
C PRO A 206 25.34 17.09 18.23
N LYS A 207 26.20 16.84 19.23
CA LYS A 207 25.78 16.78 20.64
C LYS A 207 25.52 18.17 21.23
N GLU A 208 26.11 19.19 20.65
CA GLU A 208 26.05 20.58 21.10
C GLU A 208 24.65 21.15 21.02
N ILE A 209 23.82 20.69 20.08
CA ILE A 209 22.43 21.10 19.94
C ILE A 209 21.43 20.14 20.59
N VAL A 210 21.90 19.04 21.21
CA VAL A 210 21.01 18.14 21.96
C VAL A 210 20.54 18.84 23.23
N LEU A 211 19.25 19.10 23.32
CA LEU A 211 18.65 19.82 24.45
C LEU A 211 18.77 19.02 25.73
N THR A 212 19.44 19.61 26.73
CA THR A 212 19.45 19.10 28.09
C THR A 212 18.17 19.51 28.83
N LYS A 213 17.84 18.86 29.94
CA LYS A 213 16.68 19.24 30.78
C LYS A 213 16.76 20.68 31.28
N GLN A 214 17.97 21.21 31.49
CA GLN A 214 18.17 22.58 31.89
C GLN A 214 17.90 23.55 30.75
N MET A 215 18.34 23.23 29.52
CA MET A 215 18.04 24.03 28.34
C MET A 215 16.55 24.02 28.04
N GLU A 216 15.88 22.87 28.12
CA GLU A 216 14.42 22.76 27.92
C GLU A 216 13.60 23.66 28.88
N LYS A 217 14.08 23.86 30.11
CA LYS A 217 13.41 24.75 31.09
C LYS A 217 13.53 26.22 30.74
N ASN A 218 14.61 26.59 30.06
CA ASN A 218 14.92 27.99 29.72
C ASN A 218 14.45 28.38 28.31
N MET A 219 14.02 27.41 27.49
CA MET A 219 13.54 27.66 26.13
C MET A 219 12.03 27.90 26.12
N ASN A 220 11.62 28.84 25.30
CA ASN A 220 10.22 29.06 24.96
C ASN A 220 9.78 28.10 23.86
N ARG A 221 8.50 27.83 23.82
CA ARG A 221 7.94 27.03 22.73
C ARG A 221 8.12 27.78 21.41
N GLY A 222 8.77 27.12 20.44
CA GLY A 222 9.12 27.72 19.16
C GLY A 222 10.59 28.03 19.00
N ASP A 223 11.35 28.11 20.11
CA ASP A 223 12.80 28.33 20.04
C ASP A 223 13.48 27.13 19.37
N TYR A 224 14.58 27.40 18.65
CA TYR A 224 15.37 26.32 18.05
C TYR A 224 16.88 26.67 17.98
N LEU A 225 17.68 25.64 18.09
CA LEU A 225 19.13 25.67 17.89
C LEU A 225 19.47 25.00 16.57
N TRP A 226 20.58 25.40 15.97
CA TRP A 226 21.07 24.76 14.75
C TRP A 226 22.59 24.80 14.68
N CYS A 227 23.16 23.86 13.93
CA CYS A 227 24.54 23.88 13.49
C CYS A 227 24.62 23.29 12.08
N CYS A 228 25.71 23.58 11.38
CA CYS A 228 25.89 23.08 10.01
C CYS A 228 27.27 22.49 9.81
N HIS A 229 27.33 21.55 8.85
CA HIS A 229 28.58 21.02 8.29
C HIS A 229 28.43 21.03 6.76
N GLY A 230 29.06 22.00 6.10
CA GLY A 230 28.79 22.28 4.69
C GLY A 230 27.29 22.63 4.50
N ASN A 231 26.62 21.93 3.59
CA ASN A 231 25.20 22.11 3.31
C ASN A 231 24.28 21.30 4.23
N LEU A 232 24.83 20.42 5.07
CA LEU A 232 24.03 19.65 6.02
C LEU A 232 23.76 20.50 7.26
N VAL A 233 22.49 20.80 7.52
CA VAL A 233 22.03 21.55 8.70
C VAL A 233 21.36 20.60 9.67
N ALA A 234 21.79 20.61 10.92
CA ALA A 234 21.14 19.91 12.03
C ALA A 234 20.41 20.94 12.90
N MET A 235 19.20 20.64 13.33
CA MET A 235 18.32 21.53 14.07
C MET A 235 17.70 20.82 15.27
N ALA A 236 17.55 21.52 16.38
CA ALA A 236 16.83 21.11 17.56
C ALA A 236 15.74 22.15 17.85
N TRP A 237 14.51 21.82 17.55
CA TRP A 237 13.34 22.70 17.75
C TRP A 237 12.57 22.27 18.99
N TYR A 238 12.21 23.23 19.84
CA TYR A 238 11.44 22.98 21.05
C TYR A 238 9.97 23.35 20.81
N ASP A 239 9.11 22.30 20.67
CA ASP A 239 7.66 22.41 20.73
C ASP A 239 7.20 22.03 22.15
N ARG A 240 6.39 21.03 22.35
CA ARG A 240 6.08 20.43 23.67
C ARG A 240 7.16 19.46 24.14
N ARG A 241 7.97 19.01 23.21
CA ARG A 241 9.16 18.15 23.36
C ARG A 241 10.16 18.52 22.29
N PRO A 242 11.44 18.27 22.52
CA PRO A 242 12.45 18.46 21.50
C PRO A 242 12.17 17.63 20.24
N VAL A 243 12.25 18.28 19.07
CA VAL A 243 12.19 17.67 17.74
C VAL A 243 13.51 17.95 17.06
N TYR A 244 14.22 16.89 16.66
CA TYR A 244 15.49 17.00 15.97
C TYR A 244 15.31 16.73 14.49
N LEU A 245 15.87 17.61 13.66
CA LEU A 245 15.82 17.52 12.20
C LEU A 245 17.23 17.61 11.63
N ILE A 246 17.42 16.99 10.47
CA ILE A 246 18.57 17.22 9.61
C ILE A 246 18.07 17.51 8.19
N SER A 247 18.77 18.38 7.48
CA SER A 247 18.38 18.78 6.13
C SER A 247 19.58 19.20 5.30
N THR A 248 19.59 18.83 4.02
CA THR A 248 20.44 19.40 2.98
C THR A 248 19.68 20.32 2.02
N ILE A 249 18.36 20.50 2.29
CA ILE A 249 17.45 21.34 1.48
C ILE A 249 17.46 22.79 1.99
N HIS A 250 17.46 22.95 3.32
CA HIS A 250 17.21 24.25 3.96
C HIS A 250 18.54 24.88 4.40
N PRO A 251 18.80 26.14 4.00
CA PRO A 251 20.02 26.83 4.42
C PRO A 251 20.01 27.08 5.94
N PRO A 252 21.19 27.31 6.55
CA PRO A 252 21.25 27.76 7.93
C PRO A 252 20.48 29.07 8.10
N ALA A 253 19.99 29.32 9.27
CA ALA A 253 19.00 30.27 9.77
C ALA A 253 19.08 31.77 9.36
N SER A 254 19.60 32.11 8.19
CA SER A 254 19.42 33.47 7.60
C SER A 254 18.01 33.73 7.09
N VAL A 255 17.14 32.73 7.06
CA VAL A 255 15.72 32.83 6.65
C VAL A 255 14.89 33.10 7.89
N PRO A 256 13.94 34.05 7.88
CA PRO A 256 13.05 34.26 9.02
C PRO A 256 12.35 33.00 9.43
N PRO A 257 12.11 32.78 10.73
CA PRO A 257 11.44 31.58 11.19
C PRO A 257 10.07 31.45 10.50
N ALA A 258 9.76 30.21 10.06
CA ALA A 258 8.42 29.85 9.61
C ALA A 258 7.52 29.61 10.84
N SER A 259 6.25 29.33 10.64
CA SER A 259 5.34 28.96 11.72
C SER A 259 4.53 27.70 11.36
N VAL A 260 4.14 26.96 12.39
CA VAL A 260 3.22 25.82 12.29
C VAL A 260 2.06 25.98 13.25
N GLN A 261 0.86 25.69 12.76
CA GLN A 261 -0.32 25.72 13.60
C GLN A 261 -0.38 24.51 14.53
N ARG A 262 -0.53 24.75 15.83
CA ARG A 262 -0.66 23.73 16.87
C ARG A 262 -1.95 23.90 17.66
N ALA A 263 -2.54 22.77 18.05
CA ALA A 263 -3.70 22.78 18.92
C ALA A 263 -3.32 23.35 20.30
N SER A 264 -4.04 24.37 20.77
CA SER A 264 -3.97 24.83 22.14
C SER A 264 -4.77 23.92 23.08
N ARG A 265 -4.42 23.91 24.38
CA ARG A 265 -5.17 23.11 25.37
C ARG A 265 -6.59 23.65 25.64
N ARG A 266 -6.82 24.96 25.49
CA ARG A 266 -8.04 25.66 25.88
C ARG A 266 -8.49 26.77 24.92
N GLY A 267 -8.01 26.77 23.65
CA GLY A 267 -8.30 27.87 22.73
C GLY A 267 -8.13 27.48 21.27
N PRO A 268 -8.20 28.46 20.36
CA PRO A 268 -7.95 28.25 18.94
C PRO A 268 -6.52 27.74 18.70
N ARG A 269 -6.25 27.32 17.48
CA ARG A 269 -4.89 26.93 17.09
C ARG A 269 -3.94 28.13 17.22
N GLU A 270 -2.73 27.87 17.69
CA GLU A 270 -1.66 28.83 17.88
C GLU A 270 -0.60 28.65 16.80
N ASP A 271 -0.08 29.76 16.29
CA ASP A 271 1.07 29.76 15.38
C ASP A 271 2.36 29.72 16.20
N ILE A 272 3.10 28.61 16.07
CA ILE A 272 4.34 28.37 16.78
C ILE A 272 5.51 28.56 15.80
N PRO A 273 6.46 29.45 16.09
CA PRO A 273 7.67 29.60 15.30
C PRO A 273 8.42 28.27 15.16
N CYS A 274 8.97 28.01 13.98
CA CYS A 274 9.71 26.77 13.75
C CYS A 274 10.74 26.95 12.60
N PRO A 275 11.74 26.06 12.49
CA PRO A 275 12.60 26.04 11.32
C PRO A 275 11.79 25.76 10.03
N PRO A 276 12.13 26.37 8.88
CA PRO A 276 11.48 26.06 7.60
C PRO A 276 11.47 24.56 7.25
N ALA A 277 12.51 23.84 7.63
CA ALA A 277 12.61 22.40 7.49
C ALA A 277 11.45 21.62 8.14
N GLN A 278 10.91 22.14 9.27
CA GLN A 278 9.77 21.52 9.97
C GLN A 278 8.47 21.67 9.17
N VAL A 279 8.27 22.80 8.51
CA VAL A 279 7.10 23.06 7.67
C VAL A 279 7.11 22.10 6.47
N ASP A 280 8.23 22.06 5.76
CA ASP A 280 8.36 21.20 4.57
C ASP A 280 8.32 19.72 4.93
N TYR A 281 8.94 19.33 6.04
CA TYR A 281 8.83 17.97 6.56
C TYR A 281 7.36 17.56 6.79
N GLN A 282 6.58 18.39 7.47
CA GLN A 282 5.15 18.10 7.70
C GLN A 282 4.34 18.02 6.40
N LYS A 283 4.67 18.87 5.44
CA LYS A 283 3.97 18.96 4.16
C LYS A 283 4.25 17.76 3.25
N PHE A 284 5.48 17.25 3.25
CA PHE A 284 5.95 16.33 2.22
C PHE A 284 6.29 14.92 2.72
N MET A 285 6.39 14.70 4.04
CA MET A 285 6.70 13.36 4.57
C MET A 285 5.56 12.35 4.35
N GLY A 286 4.31 12.81 4.27
CA GLY A 286 3.11 11.98 4.29
C GLY A 286 2.74 11.27 2.97
N GLY A 287 3.58 11.24 1.93
CA GLY A 287 3.20 10.66 0.63
C GLY A 287 2.88 9.17 0.66
N VAL A 288 3.60 8.38 1.44
CA VAL A 288 3.34 6.94 1.62
C VAL A 288 2.04 6.73 2.40
N ASP A 289 1.82 7.47 3.48
CA ASP A 289 0.57 7.41 4.24
C ASP A 289 -0.64 7.82 3.38
N LEU A 290 -0.48 8.81 2.50
CA LEU A 290 -1.51 9.20 1.53
C LEU A 290 -1.83 8.05 0.56
N SER A 291 -0.82 7.35 0.03
CA SER A 291 -1.03 6.18 -0.82
C SER A 291 -1.78 5.07 -0.09
N ASP A 292 -1.40 4.78 1.16
CA ASP A 292 -2.05 3.78 2.01
C ASP A 292 -3.51 4.16 2.31
N GLN A 293 -3.78 5.43 2.59
CA GLN A 293 -5.13 5.96 2.84
C GLN A 293 -6.02 5.76 1.62
N ILE A 294 -5.58 6.17 0.43
CA ILE A 294 -6.36 6.04 -0.80
C ILE A 294 -6.61 4.55 -1.11
N CYS A 295 -5.59 3.69 -1.03
CA CYS A 295 -5.72 2.26 -1.26
C CYS A 295 -6.66 1.58 -0.26
N SER A 296 -6.71 2.03 0.99
CA SER A 296 -7.55 1.44 2.04
C SER A 296 -9.06 1.63 1.80
N THR A 297 -9.45 2.70 1.12
CA THR A 297 -10.87 3.06 0.87
C THR A 297 -11.61 1.92 0.17
N PHE A 298 -11.05 1.39 -0.91
CA PHE A 298 -11.66 0.30 -1.69
C PHE A 298 -10.75 -0.92 -1.76
N SER A 299 -10.09 -1.28 -0.66
CA SER A 299 -9.07 -2.32 -0.65
C SER A 299 -9.59 -3.68 -1.13
N ILE A 300 -8.88 -4.25 -2.10
CA ILE A 300 -9.08 -5.58 -2.63
C ILE A 300 -8.37 -6.67 -1.82
N ILE A 301 -7.60 -6.30 -0.80
CA ILE A 301 -6.79 -7.22 0.00
C ILE A 301 -7.70 -8.11 0.86
N ARG A 302 -7.89 -9.35 0.44
CA ARG A 302 -8.72 -10.34 1.14
C ARG A 302 -7.92 -11.31 2.01
N LYS A 303 -8.61 -11.99 2.93
CA LYS A 303 -8.03 -13.07 3.74
C LYS A 303 -7.42 -14.14 2.83
N SER A 304 -6.16 -14.47 3.03
CA SER A 304 -5.45 -15.55 2.34
C SER A 304 -4.39 -16.13 3.24
N ARG A 305 -4.24 -17.46 3.22
CA ARG A 305 -3.10 -18.16 3.87
C ARG A 305 -1.81 -18.07 3.02
N LYS A 306 -1.94 -17.80 1.71
CA LYS A 306 -0.80 -17.69 0.78
C LYS A 306 -0.29 -16.24 0.77
N ALA A 307 0.89 -16.00 1.33
CA ALA A 307 1.50 -14.66 1.44
C ALA A 307 1.69 -13.99 0.07
N TRP A 308 2.11 -14.73 -0.96
CA TRP A 308 2.31 -14.20 -2.30
C TRP A 308 1.01 -13.61 -2.91
N LYS A 309 -0.17 -14.14 -2.56
CA LYS A 309 -1.45 -13.55 -2.99
C LYS A 309 -1.70 -12.19 -2.35
N LYS A 310 -1.19 -11.96 -1.15
CA LYS A 310 -1.26 -10.63 -0.52
C LYS A 310 -0.42 -9.61 -1.27
N LEU A 311 0.77 -10.00 -1.67
CA LEU A 311 1.64 -9.17 -2.50
C LEU A 311 1.09 -8.96 -3.92
N PHE A 312 0.41 -9.95 -4.49
CA PHE A 312 -0.33 -9.77 -5.74
C PHE A 312 -1.42 -8.69 -5.62
N TYR A 313 -2.21 -8.74 -4.55
CA TYR A 313 -3.22 -7.68 -4.31
C TYR A 313 -2.58 -6.32 -4.11
N TYR A 314 -1.49 -6.24 -3.35
CA TYR A 314 -0.77 -4.99 -3.17
C TYR A 314 -0.31 -4.40 -4.51
N GLY A 315 0.33 -5.19 -5.38
CA GLY A 315 0.73 -4.72 -6.70
C GLY A 315 -0.45 -4.27 -7.56
N LEU A 316 -1.61 -4.95 -7.46
CA LEU A 316 -2.82 -4.54 -8.18
C LEU A 316 -3.40 -3.22 -7.60
N GLU A 317 -3.37 -3.04 -6.26
CA GLU A 317 -3.76 -1.76 -5.63
C GLU A 317 -2.86 -0.61 -6.07
N VAL A 318 -1.54 -0.81 -6.05
CA VAL A 318 -0.58 0.18 -6.55
C VAL A 318 -0.87 0.54 -8.02
N SER A 319 -1.16 -0.45 -8.86
CA SER A 319 -1.50 -0.21 -10.26
C SER A 319 -2.78 0.62 -10.41
N LEU A 320 -3.81 0.35 -9.61
CA LEU A 320 -5.06 1.11 -9.61
C LEU A 320 -4.88 2.54 -9.10
N LEU A 321 -4.12 2.71 -8.04
CA LEU A 321 -3.78 4.03 -7.49
C LEU A 321 -3.00 4.85 -8.51
N ASN A 322 -1.89 4.31 -9.00
CA ASN A 322 -1.00 5.01 -9.93
C ASN A 322 -1.72 5.39 -11.24
N SER A 323 -2.52 4.48 -11.79
CA SER A 323 -3.31 4.78 -12.99
C SER A 323 -4.37 5.85 -12.74
N TYR A 324 -4.97 5.90 -11.55
CA TYR A 324 -5.89 6.96 -11.17
C TYR A 324 -5.21 8.32 -11.05
N ILE A 325 -4.01 8.36 -10.45
CA ILE A 325 -3.23 9.60 -10.34
C ILE A 325 -2.88 10.13 -11.73
N ILE A 326 -2.42 9.27 -12.64
CA ILE A 326 -2.17 9.66 -14.05
C ILE A 326 -3.46 10.16 -14.71
N TYR A 327 -4.57 9.41 -14.56
CA TYR A 327 -5.87 9.81 -15.10
C TYR A 327 -6.30 11.21 -14.63
N LYS A 328 -6.11 11.52 -13.35
CA LYS A 328 -6.43 12.85 -12.81
C LYS A 328 -5.63 14.00 -13.44
N GLN A 329 -4.44 13.71 -13.94
CA GLN A 329 -3.59 14.73 -14.57
C GLN A 329 -3.89 14.95 -16.05
N VAL A 330 -4.41 13.92 -16.73
CA VAL A 330 -4.62 13.97 -18.19
C VAL A 330 -6.09 14.17 -18.59
N ALA A 331 -7.03 13.94 -17.67
CA ALA A 331 -8.45 14.09 -17.96
C ALA A 331 -8.92 15.53 -17.74
N ASP A 332 -9.67 16.10 -18.68
CA ASP A 332 -10.26 17.44 -18.55
C ASP A 332 -11.20 17.55 -17.34
N LYS A 333 -11.98 16.51 -17.11
CA LYS A 333 -12.91 16.41 -15.97
C LYS A 333 -12.71 15.07 -15.23
N PRO A 334 -11.75 14.99 -14.34
CA PRO A 334 -11.47 13.75 -13.63
C PRO A 334 -12.62 13.39 -12.68
N THR A 335 -13.01 12.13 -12.72
CA THR A 335 -14.03 11.58 -11.82
C THR A 335 -13.42 11.13 -10.48
N GLU A 336 -14.28 10.89 -9.49
CA GLU A 336 -13.85 10.31 -8.20
C GLU A 336 -13.26 8.91 -8.37
N PHE A 337 -12.44 8.48 -7.41
CA PHE A 337 -11.76 7.18 -7.43
C PHE A 337 -12.72 5.99 -7.52
N LEU A 338 -13.90 6.08 -6.88
CA LEU A 338 -14.94 5.07 -7.00
C LEU A 338 -15.40 4.88 -8.44
N LEU A 339 -15.76 5.99 -9.11
CA LEU A 339 -16.27 5.97 -10.48
C LEU A 339 -15.18 5.50 -11.47
N TYR A 340 -13.94 5.92 -11.25
CA TYR A 340 -12.79 5.46 -12.02
C TYR A 340 -12.61 3.93 -11.89
N ARG A 341 -12.65 3.37 -10.66
CA ARG A 341 -12.56 1.92 -10.44
C ARG A 341 -13.71 1.17 -11.10
N LEU A 342 -14.93 1.71 -11.05
CA LEU A 342 -16.09 1.12 -11.74
C LEU A 342 -15.92 1.14 -13.26
N ALA A 343 -15.35 2.21 -13.83
CA ALA A 343 -15.03 2.28 -15.26
C ALA A 343 -14.02 1.20 -15.67
N ILE A 344 -12.96 0.98 -14.86
CA ILE A 344 -12.01 -0.12 -15.07
C ILE A 344 -12.71 -1.49 -15.01
N VAL A 345 -13.59 -1.70 -14.02
CA VAL A 345 -14.35 -2.96 -13.91
C VAL A 345 -15.19 -3.18 -15.16
N ARG A 346 -15.94 -2.16 -15.63
CA ARG A 346 -16.74 -2.24 -16.86
C ARG A 346 -15.87 -2.59 -18.07
N HIS A 347 -14.76 -1.89 -18.27
CA HIS A 347 -13.84 -2.17 -19.38
C HIS A 347 -13.25 -3.59 -19.32
N LEU A 348 -12.88 -4.08 -18.16
CA LEU A 348 -12.35 -5.45 -17.97
C LEU A 348 -13.40 -6.53 -18.19
N THR A 349 -14.68 -6.20 -18.04
CA THR A 349 -15.80 -7.14 -18.11
C THR A 349 -16.65 -6.97 -19.37
N GLU A 350 -16.46 -5.91 -20.15
CA GLU A 350 -17.19 -5.58 -21.37
C GLU A 350 -17.21 -6.73 -22.36
N GLY A 351 -18.37 -6.99 -22.98
CA GLY A 351 -18.58 -8.08 -23.95
C GLY A 351 -18.45 -9.50 -23.36
N LYS A 352 -18.41 -9.66 -22.02
CA LYS A 352 -18.09 -10.93 -21.38
C LYS A 352 -19.16 -11.46 -20.43
N CYS A 353 -20.42 -11.44 -20.86
CA CYS A 353 -21.43 -12.26 -20.21
C CYS A 353 -21.15 -13.74 -20.53
N PHE A 354 -20.53 -14.48 -19.59
CA PHE A 354 -20.17 -15.90 -19.78
C PHE A 354 -21.28 -16.86 -19.40
N ARG A 355 -22.33 -16.38 -18.80
CA ARG A 355 -23.49 -17.15 -18.45
C ARG A 355 -24.57 -17.02 -19.53
N GLN A 356 -24.44 -17.75 -20.62
CA GLN A 356 -25.68 -18.29 -21.19
C GLN A 356 -26.29 -19.18 -20.08
N ARG A 357 -27.41 -18.77 -19.51
CA ARG A 357 -28.26 -19.74 -18.82
C ARG A 357 -28.66 -20.74 -19.92
N PRO A 358 -28.18 -21.99 -19.92
CA PRO A 358 -28.93 -23.01 -20.62
C PRO A 358 -30.20 -23.07 -19.79
N GLY A 359 -31.26 -22.48 -20.30
CA GLY A 359 -32.58 -22.92 -19.89
C GLY A 359 -32.51 -24.43 -19.97
N ARG A 360 -32.63 -25.14 -18.85
CA ARG A 360 -32.90 -26.56 -18.89
C ARG A 360 -34.08 -26.65 -19.84
N PRO A 361 -33.95 -27.29 -21.02
CA PRO A 361 -35.12 -27.44 -21.87
C PRO A 361 -36.12 -28.12 -20.98
N SER A 362 -37.26 -27.47 -20.72
CA SER A 362 -38.39 -28.14 -20.14
C SER A 362 -38.78 -29.20 -21.15
N THR A 363 -38.28 -30.40 -21.00
CA THR A 363 -38.63 -31.56 -21.83
C THR A 363 -40.01 -32.07 -21.48
N ARG A 364 -40.79 -31.36 -20.62
CA ARG A 364 -42.17 -31.67 -20.32
C ARG A 364 -43.05 -30.52 -20.79
N PRO A 365 -44.10 -30.81 -21.60
CA PRO A 365 -45.11 -29.83 -21.96
C PRO A 365 -45.67 -29.20 -20.70
N LEU A 366 -45.81 -27.88 -20.67
CA LEU A 366 -46.39 -27.10 -19.55
C LEU A 366 -47.77 -27.64 -19.08
N ALA A 367 -48.55 -28.21 -20.02
CA ALA A 367 -49.83 -28.82 -19.75
C ALA A 367 -49.79 -29.99 -18.75
N GLU A 368 -48.77 -30.85 -18.79
CA GLU A 368 -48.64 -32.00 -17.86
C GLU A 368 -48.17 -31.58 -16.45
N MET A 369 -47.45 -30.47 -16.32
CA MET A 369 -47.04 -29.98 -14.99
C MET A 369 -48.17 -29.26 -14.26
N ASP A 370 -49.07 -28.58 -14.98
CA ASP A 370 -50.18 -27.84 -14.38
C ASP A 370 -51.29 -28.78 -13.91
N ILE A 371 -51.61 -29.85 -14.64
CA ILE A 371 -52.61 -30.85 -14.25
C ILE A 371 -52.25 -31.55 -12.93
N ARG A 372 -50.96 -31.85 -12.72
CA ARG A 372 -50.48 -32.47 -11.47
C ARG A 372 -50.51 -31.55 -10.26
N ARG A 373 -50.44 -30.24 -10.48
CA ARG A 373 -50.50 -29.22 -9.41
C ARG A 373 -51.90 -28.83 -9.02
N LEU A 374 -52.87 -29.07 -9.91
CA LEU A 374 -54.28 -28.62 -9.75
C LEU A 374 -55.23 -29.71 -9.25
N ASN A 375 -54.79 -31.00 -9.20
CA ASN A 375 -55.69 -32.10 -8.84
C ASN A 375 -55.86 -32.35 -7.33
N GLY A 376 -55.35 -31.46 -6.46
CA GLY A 376 -55.60 -31.49 -5.02
C GLY A 376 -55.15 -32.76 -4.27
N GLN A 377 -54.46 -33.68 -4.92
CA GLN A 377 -53.97 -34.88 -4.26
C GLN A 377 -52.67 -34.61 -3.51
N TYR A 378 -52.67 -34.92 -2.22
CA TYR A 378 -51.45 -34.89 -1.40
C TYR A 378 -50.49 -35.96 -1.91
N HIS A 379 -49.32 -35.53 -2.37
CA HIS A 379 -48.22 -36.44 -2.65
C HIS A 379 -47.55 -36.80 -1.32
N SER A 380 -47.83 -37.98 -0.77
CA SER A 380 -47.02 -38.58 0.27
C SER A 380 -45.67 -38.94 -0.35
N ILE A 381 -44.57 -38.48 0.28
CA ILE A 381 -43.24 -38.94 -0.07
C ILE A 381 -43.14 -40.40 0.42
N ALA A 382 -43.27 -41.37 -0.48
CA ALA A 382 -42.88 -42.75 -0.19
C ALA A 382 -41.35 -42.76 -0.07
N ILE A 383 -40.80 -42.94 1.12
CA ILE A 383 -39.39 -43.19 1.37
C ILE A 383 -39.18 -44.67 1.01
N GLU A 384 -38.82 -44.95 -0.25
CA GLU A 384 -38.19 -46.22 -0.58
C GLU A 384 -36.77 -46.24 -0.03
N GLU A 385 -36.48 -47.08 0.95
CA GLU A 385 -35.13 -47.40 1.40
C GLU A 385 -34.39 -48.11 0.28
N VAL A 386 -33.78 -47.35 -0.61
CA VAL A 386 -32.75 -47.88 -1.48
C VAL A 386 -31.39 -47.66 -0.82
N ARG A 387 -30.91 -48.66 -0.08
CA ARG A 387 -29.50 -48.76 0.30
C ARG A 387 -28.67 -48.80 -0.99
N ARG A 388 -27.98 -47.69 -1.28
CA ARG A 388 -26.86 -47.69 -2.22
C ARG A 388 -25.58 -47.91 -1.45
N ASN A 389 -25.03 -49.08 -1.53
CA ASN A 389 -23.64 -49.37 -1.23
C ASN A 389 -22.78 -48.61 -2.25
N CYS A 390 -21.92 -47.71 -1.79
CA CYS A 390 -20.62 -47.37 -2.35
C CYS A 390 -19.76 -46.85 -1.21
#